data_69483b243621565d2c1e74a1f0f6657f
#
_entry.id   69483b243621565d2c1e74a1f0f6657f
#
_cell.length_a   1.000
_cell.length_b   1.000
_cell.length_c   1.000
_cell.angle_alpha   90.00
_cell.angle_beta   90.00
_cell.angle_gamma   90.00
#
_symmetry.space_group_name_H-M   'P 1'
#
loop_
_entity.id
_entity.type
_entity.pdbx_description
1 polymer ?
#
loop_
_entity_poly.entity_id
_entity_poly.type
_entity_poly.pdbx_seq_one_letter_code
_entity_poly.pdbx_strand_id
1 'polypeptide(L)'
;MNYRRIATFTGWLWIITFVTSIPARFFFYAPVLDHEGSYVTGAGSDARTLIGIGAVLELALIISNVGTAVVPYSIHKRVHEAGAVAYVTARLVECTFIAIGIVCMLAISSLRQDAPAGINAAVGQGIFGVYEWTFRIGPGVFAGIGNGLILGWLMYRSGLVPPRFALFGLVGGPLVSIVGVLVILDVIPAEGPLQVLVAPEFIWELGIGIYLIVKGYRTSSPALAGTQEAAV
;
A
#
# COMPACT_ATOMS: atom_id res chain seq x y z
N MET A 1 -9.55 26.82 -4.53
CA MET A 1 -8.61 25.69 -4.27
C MET A 1 -8.13 25.14 -5.61
N ASN A 2 -6.83 25.01 -5.83
CA ASN A 2 -6.31 24.57 -7.13
C ASN A 2 -6.37 23.03 -7.25
N TYR A 3 -7.47 22.51 -7.82
CA TYR A 3 -7.70 21.07 -8.00
C TYR A 3 -6.61 20.38 -8.84
N ARG A 4 -6.01 21.11 -9.79
CA ARG A 4 -4.90 20.58 -10.58
C ARG A 4 -3.68 20.29 -9.71
N ARG A 5 -3.32 21.20 -8.79
CA ARG A 5 -2.21 20.98 -7.86
C ARG A 5 -2.47 19.81 -6.90
N ILE A 6 -3.70 19.71 -6.37
CA ILE A 6 -4.09 18.58 -5.51
C ILE A 6 -3.95 17.26 -6.28
N ALA A 7 -4.50 17.18 -7.51
CA ALA A 7 -4.40 15.99 -8.33
C ALA A 7 -2.95 15.60 -8.62
N THR A 8 -2.14 16.57 -9.08
CA THR A 8 -0.73 16.32 -9.39
C THR A 8 0.05 15.86 -8.16
N PHE A 9 -0.15 16.50 -7.01
CA PHE A 9 0.53 16.12 -5.78
C PHE A 9 0.08 14.72 -5.30
N THR A 10 -1.23 14.45 -5.32
CA THR A 10 -1.76 13.10 -5.02
C THR A 10 -1.18 12.05 -5.96
N GLY A 11 -1.07 12.36 -7.26
CA GLY A 11 -0.48 11.45 -8.24
C GLY A 11 0.99 11.14 -7.94
N TRP A 12 1.80 12.14 -7.55
CA TRP A 12 3.17 11.91 -7.12
C TRP A 12 3.27 11.06 -5.86
N LEU A 13 2.38 11.26 -4.89
CA LEU A 13 2.32 10.40 -3.70
C LEU A 13 2.06 8.93 -4.10
N TRP A 14 1.16 8.67 -5.07
CA TRP A 14 0.96 7.32 -5.62
C TRP A 14 2.23 6.74 -6.27
N ILE A 15 2.98 7.53 -7.03
CA ILE A 15 4.24 7.05 -7.62
C ILE A 15 5.28 6.77 -6.54
N ILE A 16 5.37 7.61 -5.52
CA ILE A 16 6.30 7.41 -4.41
C ILE A 16 5.98 6.09 -3.68
N THR A 17 4.71 5.69 -3.52
CA THR A 17 4.39 4.40 -2.90
C THR A 17 5.03 3.22 -3.63
N PHE A 18 5.04 3.21 -4.95
CA PHE A 18 5.69 2.16 -5.76
C PHE A 18 7.22 2.22 -5.68
N VAL A 19 7.79 3.43 -5.79
CA VAL A 19 9.25 3.63 -5.76
C VAL A 19 9.84 3.30 -4.38
N THR A 20 9.05 3.36 -3.33
CA THR A 20 9.50 3.02 -1.97
C THR A 20 9.20 1.57 -1.61
N SER A 21 8.00 1.05 -1.87
CA SER A 21 7.59 -0.30 -1.46
C SER A 21 8.32 -1.40 -2.23
N ILE A 22 8.39 -1.29 -3.56
CA ILE A 22 9.00 -2.34 -4.40
C ILE A 22 10.48 -2.54 -4.07
N PRO A 23 11.34 -1.50 -4.05
CA PRO A 23 12.73 -1.68 -3.67
C PRO A 23 12.89 -2.14 -2.21
N ALA A 24 12.10 -1.63 -1.25
CA ALA A 24 12.19 -2.04 0.13
C ALA A 24 12.04 -3.57 0.26
N ARG A 25 10.98 -4.15 -0.34
CA ARG A 25 10.70 -5.57 -0.23
C ARG A 25 11.67 -6.43 -1.06
N PHE A 26 11.89 -6.10 -2.32
CA PHE A 26 12.59 -7.00 -3.25
C PHE A 26 14.11 -6.85 -3.29
N PHE A 27 14.64 -5.73 -2.76
CA PHE A 27 16.10 -5.50 -2.74
C PHE A 27 16.63 -5.34 -1.32
N PHE A 28 16.01 -4.46 -0.52
CA PHE A 28 16.57 -4.10 0.79
C PHE A 28 16.26 -5.13 1.87
N TYR A 29 15.10 -5.79 1.82
CA TYR A 29 14.75 -6.88 2.73
C TYR A 29 15.08 -8.27 2.19
N ALA A 30 15.47 -8.40 0.91
CA ALA A 30 15.85 -9.68 0.32
C ALA A 30 16.80 -10.53 1.18
N PRO A 31 17.85 -9.97 1.83
CA PRO A 31 18.73 -10.77 2.69
C PRO A 31 18.02 -11.51 3.83
N VAL A 32 16.92 -10.96 4.33
CA VAL A 32 16.08 -11.61 5.35
C VAL A 32 15.06 -12.53 4.70
N LEU A 33 14.41 -12.09 3.63
CA LEU A 33 13.34 -12.82 2.96
C LEU A 33 13.85 -14.11 2.30
N ASP A 34 15.06 -14.08 1.72
CA ASP A 34 15.67 -15.23 1.08
C ASP A 34 16.19 -16.30 2.07
N HIS A 35 16.33 -15.94 3.35
CA HIS A 35 16.86 -16.81 4.40
C HIS A 35 15.88 -17.08 5.54
N GLU A 36 14.68 -16.48 5.47
CA GLU A 36 13.61 -16.60 6.47
C GLU A 36 14.13 -16.46 7.92
N GLY A 37 13.71 -17.34 8.84
CA GLY A 37 14.17 -17.34 10.21
C GLY A 37 15.65 -17.65 10.41
N SER A 38 16.35 -18.24 9.42
CA SER A 38 17.76 -18.60 9.52
C SER A 38 18.72 -17.40 9.36
N TYR A 39 18.24 -16.25 8.90
CA TYR A 39 19.04 -15.02 8.85
C TYR A 39 19.62 -14.65 10.23
N VAL A 40 18.85 -14.79 11.30
CA VAL A 40 19.29 -14.47 12.67
C VAL A 40 20.41 -15.37 13.18
N THR A 41 20.54 -16.60 12.66
CA THR A 41 21.60 -17.56 13.00
C THR A 41 22.84 -17.46 12.11
N GLY A 42 22.88 -16.47 11.23
CA GLY A 42 24.06 -16.19 10.41
C GLY A 42 23.95 -16.59 8.94
N ALA A 43 22.79 -17.09 8.48
CA ALA A 43 22.58 -17.34 7.05
C ALA A 43 22.65 -16.02 6.25
N GLY A 44 23.24 -16.09 5.07
CA GLY A 44 23.47 -14.92 4.23
C GLY A 44 24.50 -13.92 4.80
N SER A 45 24.68 -12.80 4.10
CA SER A 45 25.56 -11.71 4.53
C SER A 45 24.93 -10.85 5.63
N ASP A 46 25.75 -10.18 6.46
CA ASP A 46 25.23 -9.12 7.34
C ASP A 46 24.74 -7.93 6.49
N ALA A 47 23.47 -7.69 6.53
CA ALA A 47 22.77 -6.72 5.68
C ALA A 47 22.08 -5.60 6.49
N ARG A 48 22.54 -5.32 7.71
CA ARG A 48 21.97 -4.33 8.63
C ARG A 48 21.66 -2.99 7.96
N THR A 49 22.64 -2.44 7.24
CA THR A 49 22.46 -1.15 6.53
C THR A 49 21.40 -1.24 5.46
N LEU A 50 21.33 -2.35 4.70
CA LEU A 50 20.31 -2.54 3.69
C LEU A 50 18.92 -2.62 4.31
N ILE A 51 18.76 -3.40 5.39
CA ILE A 51 17.49 -3.49 6.13
C ILE A 51 17.08 -2.11 6.67
N GLY A 52 18.04 -1.34 7.21
CA GLY A 52 17.80 0.03 7.66
C GLY A 52 17.33 0.96 6.54
N ILE A 53 17.89 0.87 5.34
CA ILE A 53 17.44 1.63 4.16
C ILE A 53 16.01 1.18 3.78
N GLY A 54 15.74 -0.12 3.77
CA GLY A 54 14.39 -0.65 3.53
C GLY A 54 13.37 -0.07 4.50
N ALA A 55 13.72 -0.03 5.79
CA ALA A 55 12.86 0.56 6.83
C ALA A 55 12.59 2.06 6.58
N VAL A 56 13.60 2.83 6.18
CA VAL A 56 13.42 4.26 5.83
C VAL A 56 12.53 4.43 4.60
N LEU A 57 12.68 3.59 3.59
CA LEU A 57 11.81 3.60 2.42
C LEU A 57 10.36 3.28 2.79
N GLU A 58 10.12 2.31 3.67
CA GLU A 58 8.76 2.00 4.14
C GLU A 58 8.18 3.10 5.05
N LEU A 59 8.98 3.85 5.80
CA LEU A 59 8.51 5.07 6.47
C LEU A 59 8.05 6.13 5.47
N ALA A 60 8.79 6.33 4.37
CA ALA A 60 8.38 7.21 3.29
C ALA A 60 7.11 6.68 2.58
N LEU A 61 6.98 5.37 2.43
CA LEU A 61 5.77 4.70 1.96
C LEU A 61 4.56 5.04 2.85
N ILE A 62 4.66 4.92 4.16
CA ILE A 62 3.58 5.25 5.10
C ILE A 62 3.13 6.72 4.93
N ILE A 63 4.08 7.66 4.88
CA ILE A 63 3.78 9.08 4.68
C ILE A 63 3.03 9.30 3.37
N SER A 64 3.51 8.67 2.29
CA SER A 64 2.89 8.78 0.97
C SER A 64 1.51 8.13 0.94
N ASN A 65 1.36 6.96 1.53
CA ASN A 65 0.08 6.24 1.63
C ASN A 65 -0.98 7.09 2.33
N VAL A 66 -0.69 7.63 3.51
CA VAL A 66 -1.60 8.54 4.22
C VAL A 66 -1.89 9.77 3.37
N GLY A 67 -0.87 10.32 2.72
CA GLY A 67 -1.00 11.48 1.84
C GLY A 67 -1.95 11.24 0.66
N THR A 68 -1.98 10.04 0.07
CA THR A 68 -2.91 9.69 -1.05
C THR A 68 -4.38 9.81 -0.64
N ALA A 69 -4.70 9.69 0.63
CA ALA A 69 -6.07 9.82 1.14
C ALA A 69 -6.36 11.21 1.70
N VAL A 70 -5.43 11.80 2.45
CA VAL A 70 -5.63 13.07 3.17
C VAL A 70 -5.59 14.27 2.23
N VAL A 71 -4.66 14.29 1.27
CA VAL A 71 -4.51 15.42 0.33
C VAL A 71 -5.79 15.64 -0.50
N PRO A 72 -6.40 14.62 -1.13
CA PRO A 72 -7.63 14.79 -1.88
C PRO A 72 -8.91 14.74 -1.03
N TYR A 73 -8.82 14.59 0.29
CA TYR A 73 -9.98 14.45 1.18
C TYR A 73 -11.02 15.54 0.98
N SER A 74 -10.60 16.80 0.81
CA SER A 74 -11.51 17.93 0.59
C SER A 74 -12.35 17.82 -0.69
N ILE A 75 -11.90 17.01 -1.67
CA ILE A 75 -12.63 16.69 -2.90
C ILE A 75 -13.51 15.45 -2.68
N HIS A 76 -12.94 14.39 -2.11
CA HIS A 76 -13.63 13.13 -1.89
C HIS A 76 -14.86 13.28 -0.98
N LYS A 77 -14.78 14.08 0.09
CA LYS A 77 -15.91 14.34 0.98
C LYS A 77 -17.12 14.99 0.30
N ARG A 78 -16.93 15.71 -0.80
CA ARG A 78 -18.02 16.28 -1.58
C ARG A 78 -18.77 15.23 -2.39
N VAL A 79 -18.12 14.11 -2.69
CA VAL A 79 -18.73 12.96 -3.37
C VAL A 79 -19.55 12.16 -2.37
N HIS A 80 -18.92 11.79 -1.24
CA HIS A 80 -19.53 11.04 -0.15
C HIS A 80 -18.65 11.13 1.09
N GLU A 81 -19.11 11.83 2.12
CA GLU A 81 -18.30 12.12 3.31
C GLU A 81 -17.88 10.83 4.04
N ALA A 82 -18.81 9.93 4.35
CA ALA A 82 -18.48 8.67 5.01
C ALA A 82 -17.53 7.80 4.17
N GLY A 83 -17.65 7.81 2.84
CA GLY A 83 -16.72 7.12 1.94
C GLY A 83 -15.31 7.72 1.97
N ALA A 84 -15.20 9.05 2.06
CA ALA A 84 -13.92 9.72 2.18
C ALA A 84 -13.23 9.41 3.52
N VAL A 85 -14.00 9.37 4.62
CA VAL A 85 -13.51 8.94 5.94
C VAL A 85 -13.11 7.47 5.92
N ALA A 86 -13.93 6.59 5.33
CA ALA A 86 -13.63 5.17 5.20
C ALA A 86 -12.34 4.93 4.41
N TYR A 87 -12.09 5.70 3.36
CA TYR A 87 -10.84 5.62 2.60
C TYR A 87 -9.63 6.00 3.45
N VAL A 88 -9.68 7.14 4.16
CA VAL A 88 -8.60 7.55 5.08
C VAL A 88 -8.36 6.48 6.14
N THR A 89 -9.43 5.93 6.73
CA THR A 89 -9.34 4.88 7.76
C THR A 89 -8.68 3.62 7.21
N ALA A 90 -9.08 3.15 6.02
CA ALA A 90 -8.48 1.98 5.39
C ALA A 90 -6.98 2.16 5.14
N ARG A 91 -6.57 3.37 4.69
CA ARG A 91 -5.14 3.69 4.51
C ARG A 91 -4.38 3.71 5.83
N LEU A 92 -4.97 4.22 6.91
CA LEU A 92 -4.34 4.20 8.23
C LEU A 92 -4.18 2.77 8.77
N VAL A 93 -5.19 1.91 8.59
CA VAL A 93 -5.10 0.50 8.98
C VAL A 93 -4.00 -0.21 8.19
N GLU A 94 -3.94 -0.05 6.87
CA GLU A 94 -2.86 -0.58 6.03
C GLU A 94 -1.48 -0.10 6.52
N CYS A 95 -1.32 1.20 6.77
CA CYS A 95 -0.07 1.78 7.28
C CYS A 95 0.32 1.23 8.66
N THR A 96 -0.65 0.86 9.49
CA THR A 96 -0.37 0.23 10.78
C THR A 96 0.29 -1.14 10.61
N PHE A 97 -0.19 -1.95 9.66
CA PHE A 97 0.46 -3.22 9.33
C PHE A 97 1.86 -3.02 8.76
N ILE A 98 2.06 -2.05 7.86
CA ILE A 98 3.39 -1.71 7.34
C ILE A 98 4.33 -1.30 8.48
N ALA A 99 3.88 -0.47 9.43
CA ALA A 99 4.68 -0.06 10.57
C ALA A 99 5.10 -1.24 11.47
N ILE A 100 4.20 -2.20 11.70
CA ILE A 100 4.53 -3.44 12.43
C ILE A 100 5.56 -4.24 11.63
N GLY A 101 5.42 -4.34 10.30
CA GLY A 101 6.39 -4.98 9.42
C GLY A 101 7.79 -4.37 9.53
N ILE A 102 7.90 -3.04 9.55
CA ILE A 102 9.17 -2.33 9.77
C ILE A 102 9.81 -2.75 11.10
N VAL A 103 9.02 -2.76 12.18
CA VAL A 103 9.50 -3.16 13.52
C VAL A 103 10.00 -4.61 13.50
N CYS A 104 9.30 -5.51 12.83
CA CYS A 104 9.73 -6.91 12.70
C CYS A 104 11.08 -7.01 11.98
N MET A 105 11.28 -6.31 10.85
CA MET A 105 12.53 -6.34 10.09
C MET A 105 13.72 -5.78 10.89
N LEU A 106 13.50 -4.68 11.60
CA LEU A 106 14.53 -4.10 12.49
C LEU A 106 14.84 -5.02 13.68
N ALA A 107 13.83 -5.68 14.26
CA ALA A 107 14.02 -6.66 15.34
C ALA A 107 14.85 -7.88 14.87
N ILE A 108 14.54 -8.43 13.68
CA ILE A 108 15.31 -9.52 13.06
C ILE A 108 16.77 -9.09 12.85
N SER A 109 16.99 -7.87 12.37
CA SER A 109 18.34 -7.32 12.17
C SER A 109 19.11 -7.19 13.49
N SER A 110 18.44 -6.77 14.57
CA SER A 110 19.04 -6.64 15.89
C SER A 110 19.37 -8.01 16.49
N LEU A 111 18.46 -8.97 16.38
CA LEU A 111 18.68 -10.34 16.90
C LEU A 111 19.90 -11.02 16.32
N ARG A 112 20.23 -10.80 15.06
CA ARG A 112 21.44 -11.36 14.43
C ARG A 112 22.72 -10.96 15.16
N GLN A 113 22.72 -9.83 15.89
CA GLN A 113 23.91 -9.27 16.52
C GLN A 113 24.10 -9.69 17.97
N ASP A 114 23.00 -9.83 18.72
CA ASP A 114 23.03 -9.75 20.19
C ASP A 114 22.96 -11.11 20.89
N ALA A 115 22.84 -12.24 20.16
CA ALA A 115 22.48 -13.44 20.87
C ALA A 115 23.32 -14.69 20.62
N PRO A 116 23.42 -15.56 21.65
CA PRO A 116 24.08 -16.86 21.53
C PRO A 116 23.36 -17.74 20.48
N ALA A 117 24.18 -18.45 19.69
CA ALA A 117 23.66 -19.40 18.69
C ALA A 117 22.70 -20.41 19.36
N GLY A 118 21.50 -20.57 18.80
CA GLY A 118 20.54 -21.59 19.19
C GLY A 118 19.20 -21.06 19.74
N ILE A 119 19.19 -20.02 20.56
CA ILE A 119 17.93 -19.45 21.09
C ILE A 119 17.22 -18.57 20.04
N ASN A 120 17.98 -17.98 19.14
CA ASN A 120 17.46 -16.95 18.22
C ASN A 120 16.73 -17.49 17.00
N ALA A 121 16.99 -18.70 16.56
CA ALA A 121 16.35 -19.23 15.35
C ALA A 121 14.82 -19.27 15.49
N ALA A 122 14.31 -19.82 16.60
CA ALA A 122 12.86 -19.90 16.84
C ALA A 122 12.22 -18.52 16.99
N VAL A 123 12.88 -17.60 17.70
CA VAL A 123 12.40 -16.22 17.87
C VAL A 123 12.43 -15.48 16.52
N GLY A 124 13.50 -15.61 15.76
CA GLY A 124 13.63 -15.02 14.43
C GLY A 124 12.56 -15.53 13.48
N GLN A 125 12.28 -16.82 13.49
CA GLN A 125 11.23 -17.41 12.67
C GLN A 125 9.82 -16.95 13.08
N GLY A 126 9.57 -16.79 14.38
CA GLY A 126 8.31 -16.24 14.87
C GLY A 126 8.11 -14.79 14.42
N ILE A 127 9.13 -13.93 14.52
CA ILE A 127 9.04 -12.54 14.06
C ILE A 127 8.91 -12.45 12.54
N PHE A 128 9.61 -13.30 11.80
CA PHE A 128 9.47 -13.41 10.35
C PHE A 128 8.03 -13.79 9.97
N GLY A 129 7.43 -14.76 10.65
CA GLY A 129 6.02 -15.12 10.45
C GLY A 129 5.06 -13.95 10.69
N VAL A 130 5.31 -13.14 11.74
CA VAL A 130 4.52 -11.90 11.96
C VAL A 130 4.68 -10.94 10.80
N TYR A 131 5.91 -10.71 10.33
CA TYR A 131 6.17 -9.85 9.16
C TYR A 131 5.38 -10.30 7.92
N GLU A 132 5.41 -11.59 7.60
CA GLU A 132 4.69 -12.13 6.45
C GLU A 132 3.17 -11.90 6.57
N TRP A 133 2.60 -12.06 7.75
CA TRP A 133 1.18 -11.78 7.96
C TRP A 133 0.85 -10.30 7.90
N THR A 134 1.74 -9.41 8.36
CA THR A 134 1.52 -7.96 8.22
C THR A 134 1.46 -7.54 6.75
N PHE A 135 2.31 -8.12 5.91
CA PHE A 135 2.32 -7.87 4.47
C PHE A 135 1.05 -8.40 3.78
N ARG A 136 0.62 -9.61 4.13
CA ARG A 136 -0.58 -10.24 3.54
C ARG A 136 -1.86 -9.52 3.93
N ILE A 137 -1.98 -9.05 5.16
CA ILE A 137 -3.19 -8.37 5.65
C ILE A 137 -3.20 -6.89 5.23
N GLY A 138 -2.14 -6.15 5.48
CA GLY A 138 -2.05 -4.72 5.17
C GLY A 138 -2.09 -4.48 3.66
N PRO A 139 -0.99 -4.61 2.95
CA PRO A 139 -0.94 -4.42 1.49
C PRO A 139 -1.80 -5.41 0.70
N GLY A 140 -2.03 -6.61 1.21
CA GLY A 140 -2.86 -7.62 0.53
C GLY A 140 -4.36 -7.34 0.66
N VAL A 141 -4.91 -7.30 1.88
CA VAL A 141 -6.38 -7.17 2.07
C VAL A 141 -6.82 -5.71 2.15
N PHE A 142 -6.17 -4.91 3.02
CA PHE A 142 -6.63 -3.54 3.27
C PHE A 142 -6.32 -2.57 2.12
N ALA A 143 -5.27 -2.79 1.33
CA ALA A 143 -5.07 -2.03 0.09
C ALA A 143 -6.23 -2.28 -0.89
N GLY A 144 -6.64 -3.53 -1.09
CA GLY A 144 -7.78 -3.86 -1.94
C GLY A 144 -9.09 -3.21 -1.47
N ILE A 145 -9.36 -3.20 -0.16
CA ILE A 145 -10.54 -2.53 0.41
C ILE A 145 -10.43 -1.01 0.22
N GLY A 146 -9.30 -0.40 0.58
CA GLY A 146 -9.12 1.05 0.56
C GLY A 146 -8.96 1.59 -0.85
N ASN A 147 -7.93 1.16 -1.55
CA ASN A 147 -7.53 1.72 -2.84
C ASN A 147 -8.43 1.25 -3.97
N GLY A 148 -8.71 -0.04 -4.01
CA GLY A 148 -9.55 -0.61 -5.05
C GLY A 148 -11.01 -0.32 -4.82
N LEU A 149 -11.61 -0.88 -3.78
CA LEU A 149 -13.06 -0.82 -3.59
C LEU A 149 -13.54 0.59 -3.24
N ILE A 150 -13.02 1.20 -2.17
CA ILE A 150 -13.54 2.48 -1.67
C ILE A 150 -13.13 3.63 -2.58
N LEU A 151 -11.85 3.77 -2.90
CA LEU A 151 -11.39 4.82 -3.81
C LEU A 151 -11.93 4.62 -5.22
N GLY A 152 -11.91 3.39 -5.74
CA GLY A 152 -12.50 3.06 -7.04
C GLY A 152 -13.96 3.45 -7.12
N TRP A 153 -14.75 3.18 -6.07
CA TRP A 153 -16.15 3.60 -5.99
C TRP A 153 -16.30 5.13 -5.95
N LEU A 154 -15.51 5.83 -5.14
CA LEU A 154 -15.51 7.30 -5.10
C LEU A 154 -15.19 7.90 -6.46
N MET A 155 -14.20 7.39 -7.17
CA MET A 155 -13.78 7.84 -8.50
C MET A 155 -14.83 7.52 -9.57
N TYR A 156 -15.45 6.33 -9.52
CA TYR A 156 -16.52 5.93 -10.43
C TYR A 156 -17.76 6.82 -10.26
N ARG A 157 -18.20 6.99 -9.01
CA ARG A 157 -19.41 7.78 -8.69
C ARG A 157 -19.25 9.26 -9.01
N SER A 158 -18.08 9.82 -8.76
CA SER A 158 -17.81 11.24 -8.99
C SER A 158 -17.51 11.60 -10.44
N GLY A 159 -17.05 10.64 -11.25
CA GLY A 159 -16.53 10.91 -12.58
C GLY A 159 -15.23 11.76 -12.57
N LEU A 160 -14.52 11.85 -11.45
CA LEU A 160 -13.22 12.54 -11.33
C LEU A 160 -12.15 11.94 -12.23
N VAL A 161 -12.26 10.65 -12.52
CA VAL A 161 -11.49 9.94 -13.55
C VAL A 161 -12.45 9.26 -14.53
N PRO A 162 -12.01 8.76 -15.72
CA PRO A 162 -12.88 8.02 -16.61
C PRO A 162 -13.50 6.82 -15.91
N PRO A 163 -14.84 6.61 -15.96
CA PRO A 163 -15.50 5.51 -15.25
C PRO A 163 -14.94 4.13 -15.62
N ARG A 164 -14.61 3.91 -16.90
CA ARG A 164 -14.00 2.64 -17.36
C ARG A 164 -12.66 2.38 -16.69
N PHE A 165 -11.91 3.42 -16.37
CA PHE A 165 -10.65 3.30 -15.65
C PHE A 165 -10.88 2.99 -14.15
N ALA A 166 -11.86 3.61 -13.52
CA ALA A 166 -12.23 3.32 -12.12
C ALA A 166 -12.73 1.87 -11.91
N LEU A 167 -13.19 1.19 -12.97
CA LEU A 167 -13.55 -0.24 -12.90
C LEU A 167 -12.37 -1.14 -12.57
N PHE A 168 -11.13 -0.78 -12.92
CA PHE A 168 -9.96 -1.55 -12.52
C PHE A 168 -9.82 -1.62 -11.01
N GLY A 169 -10.06 -0.52 -10.28
CA GLY A 169 -10.08 -0.53 -8.83
C GLY A 169 -11.28 -1.29 -8.26
N LEU A 170 -12.49 -1.02 -8.80
CA LEU A 170 -13.71 -1.68 -8.35
C LEU A 170 -13.71 -3.20 -8.52
N VAL A 171 -12.96 -3.73 -9.48
CA VAL A 171 -12.80 -5.16 -9.71
C VAL A 171 -11.53 -5.66 -9.00
N GLY A 172 -10.43 -4.94 -9.12
CA GLY A 172 -9.13 -5.32 -8.57
C GLY A 172 -9.14 -5.39 -7.04
N GLY A 173 -9.73 -4.38 -6.38
CA GLY A 173 -9.79 -4.33 -4.92
C GLY A 173 -10.49 -5.54 -4.30
N PRO A 174 -11.73 -5.89 -4.69
CA PRO A 174 -12.36 -7.12 -4.24
C PRO A 174 -11.56 -8.39 -4.58
N LEU A 175 -10.95 -8.48 -5.76
CA LEU A 175 -10.16 -9.65 -6.14
C LEU A 175 -8.95 -9.83 -5.21
N VAL A 176 -8.16 -8.77 -4.98
CA VAL A 176 -7.02 -8.80 -4.06
C VAL A 176 -7.47 -9.17 -2.64
N SER A 177 -8.55 -8.56 -2.16
CA SER A 177 -9.08 -8.83 -0.81
C SER A 177 -9.58 -10.28 -0.67
N ILE A 178 -10.28 -10.81 -1.69
CA ILE A 178 -10.74 -12.19 -1.70
C ILE A 178 -9.56 -13.15 -1.71
N VAL A 179 -8.56 -12.94 -2.56
CA VAL A 179 -7.33 -13.76 -2.58
C VAL A 179 -6.67 -13.74 -1.21
N GLY A 180 -6.52 -12.57 -0.58
CA GLY A 180 -5.98 -12.46 0.77
C GLY A 180 -6.77 -13.24 1.81
N VAL A 181 -8.10 -13.16 1.78
CA VAL A 181 -8.97 -13.93 2.70
C VAL A 181 -8.84 -15.45 2.45
N LEU A 182 -8.75 -15.89 1.20
CA LEU A 182 -8.58 -17.31 0.88
C LEU A 182 -7.22 -17.85 1.37
N VAL A 183 -6.17 -17.02 1.34
CA VAL A 183 -4.87 -17.35 1.95
C VAL A 183 -4.98 -17.42 3.49
N ILE A 184 -5.69 -16.49 4.13
CA ILE A 184 -5.91 -16.50 5.58
C ILE A 184 -6.66 -17.77 6.03
N LEU A 185 -7.60 -18.25 5.20
CA LEU A 185 -8.38 -19.46 5.47
C LEU A 185 -7.68 -20.75 5.06
N ASP A 186 -6.43 -20.67 4.60
CA ASP A 186 -5.62 -21.79 4.09
C ASP A 186 -6.30 -22.59 2.95
N VAL A 187 -7.15 -21.90 2.17
CA VAL A 187 -7.84 -22.49 1.00
C VAL A 187 -6.91 -22.50 -0.22
N ILE A 188 -6.04 -21.49 -0.33
CA ILE A 188 -5.05 -21.39 -1.40
C ILE A 188 -3.69 -21.03 -0.80
N PRO A 189 -2.57 -21.45 -1.46
CA PRO A 189 -1.24 -21.06 -1.02
C PRO A 189 -1.02 -19.55 -1.21
N ALA A 190 -0.18 -18.98 -0.34
CA ALA A 190 0.19 -17.57 -0.42
C ALA A 190 0.94 -17.22 -1.72
N GLU A 191 1.63 -18.18 -2.30
CA GLU A 191 2.31 -18.08 -3.59
C GLU A 191 1.68 -19.04 -4.59
N GLY A 192 1.44 -18.57 -5.82
CA GLY A 192 0.83 -19.41 -6.81
C GLY A 192 0.14 -18.65 -7.95
N PRO A 193 -0.47 -19.36 -8.92
CA PRO A 193 -1.02 -18.78 -10.14
C PRO A 193 -2.18 -17.80 -9.88
N LEU A 194 -2.89 -17.92 -8.78
CA LEU A 194 -3.99 -17.01 -8.42
C LEU A 194 -3.51 -15.60 -8.05
N GLN A 195 -2.21 -15.40 -7.80
CA GLN A 195 -1.63 -14.07 -7.61
C GLN A 195 -1.77 -13.17 -8.85
N VAL A 196 -2.02 -13.73 -10.04
CA VAL A 196 -2.35 -12.92 -11.23
C VAL A 196 -3.61 -12.08 -11.05
N LEU A 197 -4.52 -12.48 -10.17
CA LEU A 197 -5.74 -11.73 -9.86
C LEU A 197 -5.48 -10.39 -9.14
N VAL A 198 -4.26 -10.16 -8.66
CA VAL A 198 -3.82 -8.88 -8.09
C VAL A 198 -3.53 -7.84 -9.19
N ALA A 199 -3.28 -8.28 -10.43
CA ALA A 199 -2.88 -7.40 -11.54
C ALA A 199 -3.85 -6.23 -11.81
N PRO A 200 -5.18 -6.38 -11.78
CA PRO A 200 -6.09 -5.25 -11.99
C PRO A 200 -5.93 -4.15 -10.94
N GLU A 201 -5.68 -4.50 -9.68
CA GLU A 201 -5.43 -3.52 -8.60
C GLU A 201 -4.10 -2.80 -8.81
N PHE A 202 -3.05 -3.52 -9.16
CA PHE A 202 -1.75 -2.94 -9.49
C PHE A 202 -1.87 -1.92 -10.66
N ILE A 203 -2.60 -2.29 -11.72
CA ILE A 203 -2.85 -1.42 -12.87
C ILE A 203 -3.65 -0.18 -12.44
N TRP A 204 -4.63 -0.34 -11.55
CA TRP A 204 -5.41 0.75 -11.00
C TRP A 204 -4.55 1.72 -10.21
N GLU A 205 -3.80 1.26 -9.25
CA GLU A 205 -2.98 2.10 -8.37
C GLU A 205 -1.89 2.85 -9.14
N LEU A 206 -1.10 2.16 -9.97
CA LEU A 206 -0.08 2.80 -10.80
C LEU A 206 -0.71 3.76 -11.81
N GLY A 207 -1.79 3.33 -12.43
CA GLY A 207 -2.49 4.10 -13.45
C GLY A 207 -3.14 5.35 -12.89
N ILE A 208 -3.75 5.34 -11.68
CA ILE A 208 -4.33 6.53 -11.07
C ILE A 208 -3.23 7.55 -10.74
N GLY A 209 -2.07 7.10 -10.25
CA GLY A 209 -0.93 7.96 -10.02
C GLY A 209 -0.51 8.73 -11.29
N ILE A 210 -0.26 7.99 -12.37
CA ILE A 210 0.12 8.56 -13.67
C ILE A 210 -0.99 9.46 -14.22
N TYR A 211 -2.25 9.02 -14.17
CA TYR A 211 -3.38 9.78 -14.66
C TYR A 211 -3.52 11.14 -13.97
N LEU A 212 -3.42 11.18 -12.64
CA LEU A 212 -3.53 12.40 -11.84
C LEU A 212 -2.37 13.37 -12.10
N ILE A 213 -1.17 12.88 -12.36
CA ILE A 213 -0.03 13.71 -12.75
C ILE A 213 -0.25 14.32 -14.13
N VAL A 214 -0.63 13.53 -15.12
CA VAL A 214 -0.69 13.94 -16.52
C VAL A 214 -1.97 14.72 -16.82
N LYS A 215 -3.14 14.20 -16.42
CA LYS A 215 -4.47 14.76 -16.75
C LYS A 215 -5.09 15.57 -15.63
N GLY A 216 -4.85 15.20 -14.37
CA GLY A 216 -5.58 15.74 -13.22
C GLY A 216 -7.00 15.19 -13.11
N TYR A 217 -7.79 15.74 -12.21
CA TYR A 217 -9.20 15.41 -12.13
C TYR A 217 -9.96 16.00 -13.33
N ARG A 218 -10.99 15.29 -13.80
CA ARG A 218 -11.85 15.77 -14.89
C ARG A 218 -12.66 16.97 -14.42
N THR A 219 -12.50 18.09 -15.10
CA THR A 219 -13.21 19.36 -14.79
C THR A 219 -14.72 19.26 -14.97
N SER A 220 -15.19 18.31 -15.79
CA SER A 220 -16.62 18.01 -15.97
C SER A 220 -17.26 17.25 -14.80
N SER A 221 -16.49 16.88 -13.76
CA SER A 221 -17.02 16.18 -12.59
C SER A 221 -17.94 17.09 -11.77
N PRO A 222 -19.15 16.65 -11.40
CA PRO A 222 -20.04 17.40 -10.51
C PRO A 222 -19.41 17.73 -9.15
N ALA A 223 -18.46 16.92 -8.68
CA ALA A 223 -17.75 17.16 -7.42
C ALA A 223 -16.88 18.43 -7.45
N LEU A 224 -16.59 18.98 -8.63
CA LEU A 224 -15.81 20.21 -8.82
C LEU A 224 -16.65 21.41 -9.25
N ALA A 225 -17.92 21.24 -9.61
CA ALA A 225 -18.78 22.28 -10.23
C ALA A 225 -19.08 23.47 -9.31
N GLY A 226 -19.16 23.30 -7.98
CA GLY A 226 -19.56 24.36 -7.05
C GLY A 226 -18.49 25.39 -6.66
N THR A 227 -17.33 25.41 -7.32
CA THR A 227 -16.19 26.26 -6.94
C THR A 227 -15.73 27.19 -8.05
N GLN A 228 -16.27 27.11 -9.25
CA GLN A 228 -15.96 28.05 -10.32
C GLN A 228 -16.70 29.40 -10.13
N GLU A 229 -17.84 29.43 -9.44
CA GLU A 229 -18.61 30.64 -9.20
C GLU A 229 -18.04 31.56 -8.09
N ALA A 230 -17.15 31.07 -7.24
CA ALA A 230 -16.54 31.86 -6.15
C ALA A 230 -15.19 32.51 -6.53
N ALA A 231 -14.78 32.45 -7.79
CA ALA A 231 -13.51 32.95 -8.29
C ALA A 231 -13.67 34.03 -9.39
N VAL A 232 -14.87 34.65 -9.49
CA VAL A 232 -15.14 35.82 -10.35
C VAL A 232 -15.33 37.06 -9.48
#